data_3175458f46620fb2a98dbd91063e6ca9
#
_entry.id   3175458f46620fb2a98dbd91063e6ca9
#
_cell.length_a   1.000
_cell.length_b   1.000
_cell.length_c   1.000
_cell.angle_alpha   90.00
_cell.angle_beta   90.00
_cell.angle_gamma   90.00
#
_symmetry.space_group_name_H-M   'P 1'
#
loop_
_entity.id
_entity.type
_entity.pdbx_description
1 polymer ?
#
loop_
_entity_poly.entity_id
_entity_poly.type
_entity_poly.pdbx_seq_one_letter_code
_entity_poly.pdbx_strand_id
1 'polypeptide(L)'
;MYEKGYIYKGLKPVYWCASCQTALAEAEIEYADHKSKSIYVKFEVTNSKGLFDEKDTYLVIWTTTPWTLPGNMAITISDKYDYALVKVQKDGKEENYIVMDDMVEDLMKTFEIEEYKKVKTIKNEELSGVEYKHPFLDRISKVILGSDDTILVEKGSGTGLVHTAPAYGNEDYLAGKKYGIEMYVAVDEKGMQTEKAGIFAGMHYKKSNDAIIEHLNEQGNLIKLEEINHSYPHCWRCKNPIIYRAADQWFASVEGFRKKALEAIETVKWFPEWGEERIRKMVADRGDWCISRQRTWGVPLPIFYDKETGKEYITKESMEKVKEIVGKEGTNAWYEKSVEQLLPDEVLTLGKPKSEYVKETDIMDVWFDSRKHTSICN
;
A
#
# COMPACT_ATOMS: atom_id res chain seq x y z
N MET A 1 -1.42 -9.90 24.74
CA MET A 1 -0.76 -9.14 23.67
C MET A 1 -1.52 -7.84 23.39
N TYR A 2 -2.83 -7.89 23.28
CA TYR A 2 -3.69 -6.70 23.05
C TYR A 2 -3.49 -5.62 24.14
N GLU A 3 -3.62 -5.94 25.42
CA GLU A 3 -3.42 -5.00 26.54
C GLU A 3 -2.03 -4.30 26.54
N LYS A 4 -1.04 -4.91 25.90
CA LYS A 4 0.32 -4.35 25.74
C LYS A 4 0.48 -3.55 24.45
N GLY A 5 -0.59 -3.38 23.65
CA GLY A 5 -0.57 -2.67 22.38
C GLY A 5 0.15 -3.41 21.23
N TYR A 6 0.48 -4.71 21.40
CA TYR A 6 1.09 -5.49 20.31
C TYR A 6 0.09 -5.94 19.25
N ILE A 7 -1.18 -6.07 19.61
CA ILE A 7 -2.28 -6.39 18.68
C ILE A 7 -3.16 -5.16 18.58
N TYR A 8 -3.42 -4.71 17.36
CA TYR A 8 -4.23 -3.53 17.09
C TYR A 8 -4.94 -3.64 15.74
N LYS A 9 -6.03 -2.90 15.58
CA LYS A 9 -6.74 -2.73 14.31
C LYS A 9 -6.27 -1.47 13.60
N GLY A 10 -6.13 -1.52 12.28
CA GLY A 10 -5.72 -0.35 11.52
C GLY A 10 -5.96 -0.47 10.03
N LEU A 11 -6.15 0.67 9.39
CA LEU A 11 -6.22 0.80 7.94
C LEU A 11 -4.80 0.97 7.38
N LYS A 12 -4.29 -0.06 6.70
CA LYS A 12 -2.95 -0.06 6.10
C LYS A 12 -2.96 -0.81 4.77
N PRO A 13 -2.05 -0.49 3.83
CA PRO A 13 -1.83 -1.32 2.65
C PRO A 13 -1.36 -2.72 3.07
N VAL A 14 -2.03 -3.73 2.53
CA VAL A 14 -1.70 -5.15 2.73
C VAL A 14 -1.63 -5.85 1.37
N TYR A 15 -0.94 -6.97 1.31
CA TYR A 15 -1.09 -7.90 0.20
C TYR A 15 -2.53 -8.39 0.17
N TRP A 16 -3.19 -8.23 -0.96
CA TRP A 16 -4.59 -8.59 -1.13
C TRP A 16 -4.81 -9.45 -2.35
N CYS A 17 -5.45 -10.58 -2.19
CA CYS A 17 -5.90 -11.40 -3.30
C CYS A 17 -7.35 -11.07 -3.66
N ALA A 18 -7.57 -10.30 -4.72
CA ALA A 18 -8.91 -9.95 -5.18
C ALA A 18 -9.74 -11.17 -5.60
N SER A 19 -9.09 -12.22 -6.11
CA SER A 19 -9.77 -13.48 -6.49
C SER A 19 -10.25 -14.29 -5.28
N CYS A 20 -9.47 -14.32 -4.21
CA CYS A 20 -9.81 -14.97 -2.94
C CYS A 20 -10.50 -14.04 -1.95
N GLN A 21 -10.51 -12.74 -2.20
CA GLN A 21 -11.07 -11.68 -1.37
C GLN A 21 -10.53 -11.74 0.07
N THR A 22 -9.20 -11.82 0.21
CA THR A 22 -8.57 -11.93 1.54
C THR A 22 -7.20 -11.26 1.56
N ALA A 23 -6.83 -10.75 2.74
CA ALA A 23 -5.48 -10.32 3.05
C ALA A 23 -4.52 -11.53 3.06
N LEU A 24 -3.26 -11.26 2.75
CA LEU A 24 -2.17 -12.23 2.74
C LEU A 24 -1.00 -11.70 3.58
N ALA A 25 -0.27 -12.59 4.22
CA ALA A 25 1.05 -12.29 4.76
C ALA A 25 2.12 -12.53 3.68
N GLU A 26 3.34 -12.05 3.92
CA GLU A 26 4.47 -12.24 3.01
C GLU A 26 4.78 -13.73 2.72
N ALA A 27 4.58 -14.61 3.71
CA ALA A 27 4.76 -16.06 3.54
C ALA A 27 3.68 -16.73 2.66
N GLU A 28 2.62 -16.00 2.31
CA GLU A 28 1.50 -16.49 1.49
C GLU A 28 1.55 -15.95 0.06
N ILE A 29 2.65 -15.33 -0.33
CA ILE A 29 2.91 -14.88 -1.70
C ILE A 29 4.04 -15.69 -2.33
N GLU A 30 3.94 -15.92 -3.63
CA GLU A 30 4.94 -16.56 -4.46
C GLU A 30 5.28 -15.62 -5.61
N TYR A 31 6.54 -15.50 -5.95
CA TYR A 31 6.95 -14.66 -7.07
C TYR A 31 7.00 -15.47 -8.36
N ALA A 32 6.43 -14.92 -9.42
CA ALA A 32 6.46 -15.50 -10.77
C ALA A 32 6.65 -14.40 -11.81
N ASP A 33 7.15 -14.79 -12.97
CA ASP A 33 7.26 -13.87 -14.11
C ASP A 33 5.88 -13.35 -14.54
N HIS A 34 5.78 -12.06 -14.68
CA HIS A 34 4.55 -11.37 -15.04
C HIS A 34 4.82 -10.28 -16.08
N LYS A 35 3.99 -10.27 -17.13
CA LYS A 35 4.01 -9.19 -18.12
C LYS A 35 3.10 -8.07 -17.66
N SER A 36 3.65 -6.87 -17.57
CA SER A 36 2.92 -5.66 -17.20
C SER A 36 3.11 -4.59 -18.26
N LYS A 37 2.09 -3.77 -18.45
CA LYS A 37 2.21 -2.52 -19.19
C LYS A 37 2.83 -1.47 -18.28
N SER A 38 3.91 -0.85 -18.70
CA SER A 38 4.51 0.29 -18.04
C SER A 38 4.25 1.55 -18.85
N ILE A 39 3.95 2.64 -18.17
CA ILE A 39 3.57 3.90 -18.82
C ILE A 39 4.31 5.09 -18.22
N TYR A 40 4.61 6.05 -19.10
CA TYR A 40 5.09 7.37 -18.74
C TYR A 40 3.94 8.37 -18.93
N VAL A 41 3.60 9.10 -17.87
CA VAL A 41 2.40 9.94 -17.81
C VAL A 41 2.74 11.37 -17.43
N LYS A 42 2.13 12.33 -18.13
CA LYS A 42 2.24 13.76 -17.83
C LYS A 42 1.17 14.20 -16.83
N PHE A 43 1.59 14.96 -15.84
CA PHE A 43 0.72 15.65 -14.88
C PHE A 43 0.94 17.16 -15.02
N GLU A 44 -0.08 17.89 -15.38
CA GLU A 44 -0.04 19.33 -15.62
C GLU A 44 0.27 20.09 -14.34
N VAL A 45 1.30 20.95 -14.37
CA VAL A 45 1.62 21.85 -13.25
C VAL A 45 0.62 22.98 -13.20
N THR A 46 0.07 23.22 -12.03
CA THR A 46 -0.92 24.29 -11.80
C THR A 46 -0.39 25.43 -10.93
N ASN A 47 0.68 25.18 -10.15
CA ASN A 47 1.31 26.19 -9.34
C ASN A 47 2.80 25.83 -9.14
N SER A 48 3.67 26.51 -9.85
CA SER A 48 5.12 26.33 -9.81
C SER A 48 5.81 27.03 -8.63
N LYS A 49 5.07 27.74 -7.79
CA LYS A 49 5.61 28.64 -6.75
C LYS A 49 6.51 29.76 -7.32
N GLY A 50 6.31 30.11 -8.60
CA GLY A 50 7.12 31.10 -9.30
C GLY A 50 8.47 30.60 -9.81
N LEU A 51 8.70 29.28 -9.80
CA LEU A 51 9.98 28.69 -10.25
C LEU A 51 10.13 28.72 -11.77
N PHE A 52 9.03 28.57 -12.51
CA PHE A 52 8.96 28.52 -13.97
C PHE A 52 7.54 28.85 -14.45
N ASP A 53 7.37 29.02 -15.75
CA ASP A 53 6.06 29.19 -16.37
C ASP A 53 5.29 27.84 -16.36
N GLU A 54 4.09 27.84 -15.80
CA GLU A 54 3.23 26.63 -15.73
C GLU A 54 2.66 26.23 -17.08
N LYS A 55 2.57 27.15 -18.02
CA LYS A 55 1.96 26.88 -19.33
C LYS A 55 2.66 25.72 -20.05
N ASP A 56 1.87 24.73 -20.45
CA ASP A 56 2.34 23.52 -21.13
C ASP A 56 3.51 22.83 -20.40
N THR A 57 3.51 22.89 -19.05
CA THR A 57 4.55 22.33 -18.20
C THR A 57 4.01 21.17 -17.37
N TYR A 58 4.74 20.03 -17.41
CA TYR A 58 4.30 18.76 -16.87
C TYR A 58 5.36 18.08 -16.02
N LEU A 59 4.92 17.51 -14.89
CA LEU A 59 5.67 16.50 -14.15
C LEU A 59 5.49 15.15 -14.85
N VAL A 60 6.56 14.46 -15.15
CA VAL A 60 6.51 13.16 -15.84
C VAL A 60 6.79 12.05 -14.84
N ILE A 61 5.81 11.16 -14.63
CA ILE A 61 5.96 9.96 -13.79
C ILE A 61 6.05 8.70 -14.63
N TRP A 62 6.52 7.63 -14.02
CA TRP A 62 6.49 6.27 -14.55
C TRP A 62 5.76 5.34 -13.59
N THR A 63 4.95 4.42 -14.14
CA THR A 63 4.29 3.39 -13.34
C THR A 63 4.06 2.10 -14.13
N THR A 64 4.09 0.97 -13.43
CA THR A 64 3.74 -0.36 -13.95
C THR A 64 2.32 -0.79 -13.55
N THR A 65 1.62 0.05 -12.79
CA THR A 65 0.29 -0.22 -12.25
C THR A 65 -0.68 0.92 -12.57
N PRO A 66 -1.06 1.13 -13.85
CA PRO A 66 -1.96 2.22 -14.25
C PRO A 66 -3.27 2.26 -13.45
N TRP A 67 -3.78 1.09 -13.01
CA TRP A 67 -5.00 0.98 -12.22
C TRP A 67 -4.94 1.68 -10.84
N THR A 68 -3.73 2.03 -10.35
CA THR A 68 -3.57 2.79 -9.09
C THR A 68 -3.62 4.30 -9.29
N LEU A 69 -3.56 4.79 -10.53
CA LEU A 69 -3.58 6.23 -10.81
C LEU A 69 -4.78 6.97 -10.19
N PRO A 70 -6.01 6.42 -10.13
CA PRO A 70 -7.10 7.08 -9.42
C PRO A 70 -6.77 7.38 -7.95
N GLY A 71 -5.89 6.58 -7.35
CA GLY A 71 -5.38 6.74 -5.98
C GLY A 71 -4.18 7.68 -5.85
N ASN A 72 -3.74 8.34 -6.93
CA ASN A 72 -2.64 9.31 -6.86
C ASN A 72 -2.99 10.47 -5.92
N MET A 73 -2.15 10.70 -4.91
CA MET A 73 -2.34 11.76 -3.93
C MET A 73 -1.11 12.66 -3.80
N ALA A 74 0.04 12.23 -4.34
CA ALA A 74 1.26 13.00 -4.41
C ALA A 74 2.16 12.50 -5.55
N ILE A 75 3.18 13.26 -5.88
CA ILE A 75 4.35 12.83 -6.63
C ILE A 75 5.55 12.97 -5.72
N THR A 76 6.26 11.88 -5.46
CA THR A 76 7.47 11.89 -4.63
C THR A 76 8.70 12.08 -5.49
N ILE A 77 9.57 12.98 -5.05
CA ILE A 77 10.86 13.26 -5.66
C ILE A 77 12.01 12.93 -4.70
N SER A 78 13.21 12.75 -5.22
CA SER A 78 14.40 12.46 -4.42
C SER A 78 14.79 13.63 -3.52
N ASP A 79 15.28 13.33 -2.33
CA ASP A 79 15.97 14.27 -1.46
C ASP A 79 17.49 14.42 -1.78
N LYS A 80 17.99 13.64 -2.75
CA LYS A 80 19.43 13.56 -3.11
C LYS A 80 19.76 14.09 -4.50
N TYR A 81 18.77 14.15 -5.41
CA TYR A 81 18.98 14.52 -6.81
C TYR A 81 18.18 15.76 -7.21
N ASP A 82 18.74 16.53 -8.13
CA ASP A 82 18.08 17.69 -8.72
C ASP A 82 17.24 17.30 -9.95
N TYR A 83 16.42 18.22 -10.41
CA TYR A 83 15.48 18.03 -11.51
C TYR A 83 15.75 19.02 -12.64
N ALA A 84 15.45 18.62 -13.86
CA ALA A 84 15.56 19.47 -15.04
C ALA A 84 14.19 19.88 -15.54
N LEU A 85 14.05 21.17 -15.89
CA LEU A 85 13.01 21.66 -16.79
C LEU A 85 13.54 21.54 -18.21
N VAL A 86 12.92 20.67 -18.99
CA VAL A 86 13.32 20.32 -20.36
C VAL A 86 12.24 20.75 -21.33
N LYS A 87 12.55 21.68 -22.22
CA LYS A 87 11.69 22.04 -23.33
C LYS A 87 11.82 20.98 -24.39
N VAL A 88 10.71 20.48 -24.89
CA VAL A 88 10.65 19.39 -25.88
C VAL A 88 9.73 19.76 -27.05
N GLN A 89 10.04 19.22 -28.23
CA GLN A 89 9.15 19.25 -29.38
C GLN A 89 8.61 17.84 -29.60
N LYS A 90 7.31 17.65 -29.43
CA LYS A 90 6.66 16.37 -29.62
C LYS A 90 5.33 16.54 -30.35
N ASP A 91 5.11 15.77 -31.41
CA ASP A 91 3.88 15.79 -32.22
C ASP A 91 3.46 17.20 -32.70
N GLY A 92 4.47 18.03 -33.05
CA GLY A 92 4.27 19.41 -33.48
C GLY A 92 3.90 20.41 -32.42
N LYS A 93 4.01 20.02 -31.11
CA LYS A 93 3.76 20.89 -29.96
C LYS A 93 5.04 21.10 -29.16
N GLU A 94 5.20 22.31 -28.63
CA GLU A 94 6.23 22.64 -27.67
C GLU A 94 5.67 22.46 -26.25
N GLU A 95 6.32 21.62 -25.45
CA GLU A 95 5.95 21.33 -24.06
C GLU A 95 7.20 21.41 -23.17
N ASN A 96 7.00 21.52 -21.86
CA ASN A 96 8.07 21.47 -20.87
C ASN A 96 7.87 20.25 -19.96
N TYR A 97 8.90 19.43 -19.84
CA TYR A 97 8.91 18.25 -18.97
C TYR A 97 9.83 18.45 -17.77
N ILE A 98 9.37 18.05 -16.61
CA ILE A 98 10.16 17.99 -15.39
C ILE A 98 10.50 16.53 -15.12
N VAL A 99 11.79 16.21 -15.11
CA VAL A 99 12.36 14.88 -14.88
C VAL A 99 13.65 15.01 -14.08
N MET A 100 14.17 13.92 -13.52
CA MET A 100 15.47 13.92 -12.85
C MET A 100 16.59 14.40 -13.79
N ASP A 101 17.42 15.32 -13.33
CA ASP A 101 18.41 16.01 -14.15
C ASP A 101 19.39 15.04 -14.82
N ASP A 102 19.92 14.13 -14.06
CA ASP A 102 20.90 13.13 -14.51
C ASP A 102 20.32 12.10 -15.52
N MET A 103 19.01 12.05 -15.71
CA MET A 103 18.33 11.07 -16.55
C MET A 103 17.78 11.68 -17.85
N VAL A 104 17.99 12.97 -18.09
CA VAL A 104 17.39 13.70 -19.23
C VAL A 104 17.69 13.01 -20.57
N GLU A 105 18.95 12.70 -20.88
CA GLU A 105 19.34 12.12 -22.18
C GLU A 105 18.70 10.75 -22.40
N ASP A 106 18.73 9.88 -21.40
CA ASP A 106 18.16 8.54 -21.47
C ASP A 106 16.63 8.58 -21.62
N LEU A 107 15.98 9.52 -20.91
CA LEU A 107 14.53 9.70 -20.99
C LEU A 107 14.10 10.27 -22.36
N MET A 108 14.81 11.26 -22.90
CA MET A 108 14.50 11.81 -24.22
C MET A 108 14.65 10.75 -25.30
N LYS A 109 15.66 9.90 -25.20
CA LYS A 109 15.82 8.73 -26.08
C LYS A 109 14.67 7.72 -25.92
N THR A 110 14.27 7.41 -24.67
CA THR A 110 13.13 6.52 -24.38
C THR A 110 11.84 7.07 -24.97
N PHE A 111 11.62 8.39 -24.88
CA PHE A 111 10.43 9.07 -25.39
C PHE A 111 10.46 9.30 -26.91
N GLU A 112 11.57 8.95 -27.58
CA GLU A 112 11.78 9.17 -29.02
C GLU A 112 11.70 10.66 -29.38
N ILE A 113 12.23 11.54 -28.48
CA ILE A 113 12.28 12.98 -28.66
C ILE A 113 13.70 13.39 -29.06
N GLU A 114 13.86 13.85 -30.30
CA GLU A 114 15.16 14.29 -30.83
C GLU A 114 15.42 15.78 -30.56
N GLU A 115 14.36 16.60 -30.62
CA GLU A 115 14.46 18.05 -30.43
C GLU A 115 14.08 18.42 -28.98
N TYR A 116 15.08 18.64 -28.16
CA TYR A 116 14.88 19.08 -26.79
C TYR A 116 15.99 20.02 -26.32
N LYS A 117 15.67 20.81 -25.30
CA LYS A 117 16.64 21.72 -24.66
C LYS A 117 16.41 21.76 -23.16
N LYS A 118 17.43 21.45 -22.39
CA LYS A 118 17.42 21.71 -20.94
C LYS A 118 17.42 23.22 -20.71
N VAL A 119 16.36 23.72 -20.09
CA VAL A 119 16.14 25.14 -19.82
C VAL A 119 16.77 25.55 -18.50
N LYS A 120 16.58 24.72 -17.48
CA LYS A 120 16.96 25.04 -16.09
C LYS A 120 17.14 23.75 -15.29
N THR A 121 18.08 23.77 -14.32
CA THR A 121 18.12 22.82 -13.22
C THR A 121 17.34 23.39 -12.04
N ILE A 122 16.51 22.59 -11.41
CA ILE A 122 15.67 22.93 -10.25
C ILE A 122 16.13 22.08 -9.08
N LYS A 123 16.43 22.71 -7.96
CA LYS A 123 16.76 21.99 -6.74
C LYS A 123 15.54 21.20 -6.24
N ASN A 124 15.76 20.00 -5.73
CA ASN A 124 14.70 19.15 -5.17
C ASN A 124 13.88 19.88 -4.10
N GLU A 125 14.53 20.61 -3.20
CA GLU A 125 13.87 21.39 -2.14
C GLU A 125 12.94 22.48 -2.70
N GLU A 126 13.35 23.13 -3.81
CA GLU A 126 12.53 24.14 -4.49
C GLU A 126 11.30 23.51 -5.15
N LEU A 127 11.47 22.33 -5.79
CA LEU A 127 10.42 21.60 -6.49
C LEU A 127 9.38 21.02 -5.51
N SER A 128 9.76 20.75 -4.28
CA SER A 128 8.84 20.31 -3.23
C SER A 128 7.75 21.35 -2.97
N GLY A 129 6.50 20.90 -2.92
CA GLY A 129 5.32 21.73 -2.74
C GLY A 129 4.77 22.36 -4.03
N VAL A 130 5.38 22.13 -5.19
CA VAL A 130 4.77 22.43 -6.51
C VAL A 130 3.46 21.65 -6.63
N GLU A 131 2.41 22.31 -7.17
CA GLU A 131 1.08 21.73 -7.30
C GLU A 131 0.82 21.31 -8.75
N TYR A 132 0.10 20.21 -8.88
CA TYR A 132 -0.26 19.65 -10.18
C TYR A 132 -1.68 19.12 -10.19
N LYS A 133 -2.28 19.06 -11.37
CA LYS A 133 -3.62 18.53 -11.59
C LYS A 133 -3.56 17.04 -11.93
N HIS A 134 -4.48 16.28 -11.35
CA HIS A 134 -4.66 14.88 -11.71
C HIS A 134 -5.16 14.77 -13.17
N PRO A 135 -4.64 13.83 -14.01
CA PRO A 135 -4.93 13.81 -15.44
C PRO A 135 -6.40 13.54 -15.82
N PHE A 136 -7.19 12.94 -14.93
CA PHE A 136 -8.61 12.63 -15.20
C PHE A 136 -9.57 12.75 -14.00
N LEU A 137 -9.08 13.14 -12.83
CA LEU A 137 -9.92 13.45 -11.67
C LEU A 137 -9.81 14.95 -11.34
N ASP A 138 -10.85 15.52 -10.80
CA ASP A 138 -10.84 16.91 -10.30
C ASP A 138 -10.11 16.98 -8.95
N ARG A 139 -8.78 16.86 -9.01
CA ARG A 139 -7.89 16.88 -7.85
C ARG A 139 -6.60 17.62 -8.16
N ILE A 140 -6.20 18.49 -7.22
CA ILE A 140 -4.88 19.11 -7.19
C ILE A 140 -4.10 18.47 -6.05
N SER A 141 -2.88 18.05 -6.34
CA SER A 141 -1.97 17.39 -5.39
C SER A 141 -0.60 18.07 -5.44
N LYS A 142 0.28 17.67 -4.51
CA LYS A 142 1.60 18.31 -4.34
C LYS A 142 2.74 17.35 -4.58
N VAL A 143 3.86 17.91 -5.02
CA VAL A 143 5.15 17.26 -4.99
C VAL A 143 5.66 17.21 -3.55
N ILE A 144 6.17 16.04 -3.12
CA ILE A 144 6.76 15.83 -1.80
C ILE A 144 8.16 15.24 -1.91
N LEU A 145 8.98 15.43 -0.88
CA LEU A 145 10.33 14.85 -0.81
C LEU A 145 10.26 13.42 -0.25
N GLY A 146 10.90 12.50 -0.93
CA GLY A 146 11.18 11.16 -0.42
C GLY A 146 12.26 11.18 0.66
N SER A 147 12.51 10.06 1.28
CA SER A 147 13.59 9.85 2.25
C SER A 147 13.82 8.35 2.44
N ASP A 148 14.90 7.99 3.10
CA ASP A 148 15.23 6.59 3.41
C ASP A 148 14.12 5.90 4.25
N ASP A 149 13.33 6.66 5.03
CA ASP A 149 12.22 6.16 5.85
C ASP A 149 10.87 6.05 5.10
N THR A 150 10.81 6.50 3.83
CA THR A 150 9.58 6.52 3.03
C THR A 150 9.84 5.94 1.63
N ILE A 151 9.64 6.74 0.58
CA ILE A 151 9.94 6.35 -0.80
C ILE A 151 11.37 6.75 -1.13
N LEU A 152 12.21 5.76 -1.39
CA LEU A 152 13.55 5.98 -1.91
C LEU A 152 13.49 6.13 -3.42
N VAL A 153 13.76 7.34 -3.91
CA VAL A 153 13.82 7.63 -5.34
C VAL A 153 15.25 7.49 -5.83
N GLU A 154 15.51 6.43 -6.59
CA GLU A 154 16.82 6.10 -7.10
C GLU A 154 17.03 6.54 -8.55
N LYS A 155 18.30 6.79 -8.92
CA LYS A 155 18.71 7.03 -10.31
C LYS A 155 18.67 5.72 -11.12
N GLY A 156 18.24 5.82 -12.37
CA GLY A 156 18.28 4.70 -13.32
C GLY A 156 16.98 3.90 -13.43
N SER A 157 15.93 4.30 -12.71
CA SER A 157 14.59 3.73 -12.84
C SER A 157 13.52 4.80 -12.98
N GLY A 158 12.60 4.62 -13.91
CA GLY A 158 11.51 5.57 -14.16
C GLY A 158 11.99 6.94 -14.63
N THR A 159 11.49 8.01 -14.02
CA THR A 159 11.77 9.40 -14.39
C THR A 159 12.43 10.20 -13.26
N GLY A 160 12.61 9.57 -12.10
CA GLY A 160 12.98 10.25 -10.86
C GLY A 160 11.81 10.94 -10.15
N LEU A 161 10.59 10.83 -10.69
CA LEU A 161 9.35 11.27 -10.05
C LEU A 161 8.45 10.05 -9.87
N VAL A 162 8.08 9.75 -8.63
CA VAL A 162 7.31 8.54 -8.27
C VAL A 162 5.87 8.90 -8.01
N HIS A 163 4.96 8.27 -8.77
CA HIS A 163 3.54 8.27 -8.49
C HIS A 163 3.29 7.71 -7.08
N THR A 164 2.70 8.50 -6.21
CA THR A 164 2.49 8.16 -4.80
C THR A 164 1.02 7.99 -4.50
N ALA A 165 0.65 6.79 -4.09
CA ALA A 165 -0.71 6.40 -3.76
C ALA A 165 -0.75 5.68 -2.39
N PRO A 166 -0.96 6.40 -1.27
CA PRO A 166 -0.84 5.87 0.09
C PRO A 166 -1.70 4.63 0.41
N ALA A 167 -2.72 4.36 -0.40
CA ALA A 167 -3.57 3.18 -0.26
C ALA A 167 -3.00 1.91 -0.93
N TYR A 168 -1.91 2.01 -1.73
CA TYR A 168 -1.47 0.94 -2.63
C TYR A 168 0.01 0.57 -2.50
N GLY A 169 0.69 1.06 -1.49
CA GLY A 169 2.08 0.72 -1.18
C GLY A 169 2.44 1.06 0.25
N ASN A 170 3.30 0.25 0.88
CA ASN A 170 3.72 0.52 2.26
C ASN A 170 4.58 1.80 2.35
N GLU A 171 5.47 2.00 1.40
CA GLU A 171 6.33 3.19 1.31
C GLU A 171 5.47 4.45 1.06
N ASP A 172 4.49 4.35 0.16
CA ASP A 172 3.49 5.39 -0.11
C ASP A 172 2.68 5.74 1.14
N TYR A 173 2.28 4.72 1.91
CA TYR A 173 1.58 4.89 3.18
C TYR A 173 2.43 5.65 4.20
N LEU A 174 3.71 5.29 4.33
CA LEU A 174 4.64 5.98 5.24
C LEU A 174 4.85 7.44 4.81
N ALA A 175 5.00 7.68 3.50
CA ALA A 175 5.07 9.03 2.95
C ALA A 175 3.77 9.81 3.23
N GLY A 176 2.62 9.18 2.99
CA GLY A 176 1.32 9.76 3.30
C GLY A 176 1.18 10.15 4.77
N LYS A 177 1.59 9.28 5.68
CA LYS A 177 1.59 9.55 7.12
C LYS A 177 2.51 10.70 7.50
N LYS A 178 3.71 10.76 6.92
CA LYS A 178 4.70 11.83 7.17
C LYS A 178 4.18 13.21 6.75
N TYR A 179 3.50 13.27 5.61
CA TYR A 179 3.01 14.52 5.02
C TYR A 179 1.53 14.82 5.32
N GLY A 180 0.84 13.99 6.11
CA GLY A 180 -0.58 14.17 6.42
C GLY A 180 -1.50 14.00 5.20
N ILE A 181 -1.11 13.13 4.25
CA ILE A 181 -1.86 12.85 3.03
C ILE A 181 -2.86 11.72 3.30
N GLU A 182 -4.12 11.92 2.91
CA GLU A 182 -5.19 10.95 3.07
C GLU A 182 -4.95 9.69 2.23
N MET A 183 -5.39 8.53 2.75
CA MET A 183 -5.47 7.29 1.97
C MET A 183 -6.72 7.27 1.11
N TYR A 184 -6.54 7.40 -0.19
CA TYR A 184 -7.63 7.38 -1.16
C TYR A 184 -7.82 5.98 -1.74
N VAL A 185 -8.71 5.19 -1.13
CA VAL A 185 -8.97 3.81 -1.54
C VAL A 185 -9.99 3.81 -2.68
N ALA A 186 -9.53 3.59 -3.89
CA ALA A 186 -10.34 3.57 -5.11
C ALA A 186 -10.65 2.14 -5.63
N VAL A 187 -10.16 1.09 -4.96
CA VAL A 187 -10.40 -0.32 -5.35
C VAL A 187 -10.96 -1.10 -4.16
N ASP A 188 -12.05 -1.83 -4.37
CA ASP A 188 -12.72 -2.64 -3.36
C ASP A 188 -12.06 -4.03 -3.14
N GLU A 189 -12.68 -4.86 -2.30
CA GLU A 189 -12.20 -6.20 -1.94
C GLU A 189 -12.18 -7.18 -3.12
N LYS A 190 -13.01 -6.94 -4.13
CA LYS A 190 -13.12 -7.75 -5.35
C LYS A 190 -12.17 -7.28 -6.45
N GLY A 191 -11.43 -6.20 -6.19
CA GLY A 191 -10.59 -5.56 -7.18
C GLY A 191 -11.37 -4.69 -8.16
N MET A 192 -12.58 -4.25 -7.82
CA MET A 192 -13.38 -3.35 -8.63
C MET A 192 -13.04 -1.91 -8.29
N GLN A 193 -12.89 -1.08 -9.31
CA GLN A 193 -12.78 0.36 -9.13
C GLN A 193 -14.08 0.91 -8.55
N THR A 194 -13.99 1.63 -7.43
CA THR A 194 -15.14 2.26 -6.76
C THR A 194 -15.49 3.59 -7.43
N GLU A 195 -16.58 4.23 -6.97
CA GLU A 195 -16.97 5.59 -7.42
C GLU A 195 -15.83 6.62 -7.33
N LYS A 196 -14.88 6.39 -6.44
CA LYS A 196 -13.67 7.20 -6.29
C LYS A 196 -12.75 7.18 -7.52
N ALA A 197 -12.88 6.20 -8.40
CA ALA A 197 -12.11 6.13 -9.64
C ALA A 197 -12.73 6.94 -10.79
N GLY A 198 -13.83 7.67 -10.55
CA GLY A 198 -14.50 8.49 -11.53
C GLY A 198 -15.03 7.68 -12.70
N ILE A 199 -14.64 8.03 -13.92
CA ILE A 199 -15.10 7.37 -15.16
C ILE A 199 -14.75 5.88 -15.26
N PHE A 200 -13.84 5.38 -14.42
CA PHE A 200 -13.45 3.97 -14.38
C PHE A 200 -14.19 3.16 -13.32
N ALA A 201 -15.12 3.78 -12.58
CA ALA A 201 -15.94 3.11 -11.57
C ALA A 201 -16.66 1.87 -12.14
N GLY A 202 -16.72 0.80 -11.33
CA GLY A 202 -17.32 -0.48 -11.74
C GLY A 202 -16.45 -1.36 -12.63
N MET A 203 -15.26 -0.93 -13.03
CA MET A 203 -14.31 -1.76 -13.78
C MET A 203 -13.43 -2.58 -12.84
N HIS A 204 -13.16 -3.84 -13.19
CA HIS A 204 -12.14 -4.62 -12.49
C HIS A 204 -10.74 -4.06 -12.80
N TYR A 205 -9.83 -4.01 -11.81
CA TYR A 205 -8.51 -3.37 -11.93
C TYR A 205 -7.70 -3.82 -13.15
N LYS A 206 -7.81 -5.09 -13.57
CA LYS A 206 -7.14 -5.60 -14.78
C LYS A 206 -7.66 -4.95 -16.06
N LYS A 207 -8.97 -4.72 -16.15
CA LYS A 207 -9.60 -4.06 -17.30
C LYS A 207 -9.40 -2.55 -17.25
N SER A 208 -9.39 -1.96 -16.05
CA SER A 208 -9.14 -0.53 -15.91
C SER A 208 -7.73 -0.12 -16.32
N ASN A 209 -6.74 -1.02 -16.28
CA ASN A 209 -5.41 -0.74 -16.84
C ASN A 209 -5.49 -0.26 -18.30
N ASP A 210 -6.16 -1.04 -19.15
CA ASP A 210 -6.24 -0.75 -20.57
C ASP A 210 -7.09 0.51 -20.82
N ALA A 211 -8.21 0.64 -20.11
CA ALA A 211 -9.10 1.80 -20.23
C ALA A 211 -8.40 3.11 -19.77
N ILE A 212 -7.60 3.06 -18.71
CA ILE A 212 -6.83 4.22 -18.24
C ILE A 212 -5.75 4.60 -19.26
N ILE A 213 -5.03 3.62 -19.82
CA ILE A 213 -4.00 3.86 -20.84
C ILE A 213 -4.63 4.50 -22.08
N GLU A 214 -5.75 3.97 -22.55
CA GLU A 214 -6.48 4.51 -23.71
C GLU A 214 -6.92 5.96 -23.45
N HIS A 215 -7.55 6.21 -22.30
CA HIS A 215 -7.97 7.54 -21.91
C HIS A 215 -6.81 8.55 -21.83
N LEU A 216 -5.69 8.16 -21.20
CA LEU A 216 -4.49 9.02 -21.10
C LEU A 216 -3.91 9.32 -22.49
N ASN A 217 -3.97 8.37 -23.43
CA ASN A 217 -3.53 8.56 -24.79
C ASN A 217 -4.45 9.54 -25.54
N GLU A 218 -5.77 9.39 -25.42
CA GLU A 218 -6.75 10.30 -26.04
C GLU A 218 -6.64 11.74 -25.51
N GLN A 219 -6.35 11.90 -24.22
CA GLN A 219 -6.15 13.21 -23.61
C GLN A 219 -4.74 13.80 -23.86
N GLY A 220 -3.84 13.04 -24.51
CA GLY A 220 -2.46 13.47 -24.76
C GLY A 220 -1.58 13.49 -23.49
N ASN A 221 -1.98 12.79 -22.42
CA ASN A 221 -1.20 12.67 -21.18
C ASN A 221 -0.26 11.47 -21.17
N LEU A 222 -0.41 10.52 -22.11
CA LEU A 222 0.48 9.37 -22.26
C LEU A 222 1.70 9.76 -23.13
N ILE A 223 2.90 9.63 -22.60
CA ILE A 223 4.14 9.88 -23.35
C ILE A 223 4.61 8.62 -24.06
N LYS A 224 4.67 7.51 -23.32
CA LYS A 224 5.17 6.22 -23.81
C LYS A 224 4.47 5.08 -23.12
N LEU A 225 4.22 4.01 -23.86
CA LEU A 225 3.75 2.71 -23.37
C LEU A 225 4.80 1.65 -23.74
N GLU A 226 5.17 0.83 -22.77
CA GLU A 226 6.10 -0.29 -22.94
C GLU A 226 5.55 -1.55 -22.27
N GLU A 227 5.95 -2.72 -22.75
CA GLU A 227 5.72 -3.99 -22.04
C GLU A 227 6.98 -4.41 -21.31
N ILE A 228 6.84 -4.72 -20.04
CA ILE A 228 7.93 -5.23 -19.21
C ILE A 228 7.61 -6.62 -18.70
N ASN A 229 8.64 -7.45 -18.56
CA ASN A 229 8.55 -8.73 -17.86
C ASN A 229 9.34 -8.63 -16.57
N HIS A 230 8.68 -8.86 -15.46
CA HIS A 230 9.29 -8.74 -14.14
C HIS A 230 8.73 -9.76 -13.16
N SER A 231 9.46 -10.01 -12.08
CA SER A 231 8.99 -10.83 -10.97
C SER A 231 7.86 -10.12 -10.23
N TYR A 232 6.68 -10.75 -10.13
CA TYR A 232 5.50 -10.17 -9.52
C TYR A 232 4.88 -11.11 -8.47
N PRO A 233 4.37 -10.60 -7.35
CA PRO A 233 3.78 -11.43 -6.31
C PRO A 233 2.43 -12.01 -6.73
N HIS A 234 2.26 -13.31 -6.49
CA HIS A 234 1.05 -14.09 -6.75
C HIS A 234 0.55 -14.73 -5.46
N CYS A 235 -0.75 -14.94 -5.37
CA CYS A 235 -1.36 -15.66 -4.26
C CYS A 235 -0.91 -17.13 -4.26
N TRP A 236 -0.38 -17.61 -3.14
CA TRP A 236 0.08 -19.01 -2.99
C TRP A 236 -1.01 -20.05 -3.27
N ARG A 237 -2.29 -19.69 -3.05
CA ARG A 237 -3.43 -20.58 -3.19
C ARG A 237 -4.00 -20.62 -4.61
N CYS A 238 -4.40 -19.49 -5.14
CA CYS A 238 -5.08 -19.42 -6.45
C CYS A 238 -4.13 -19.08 -7.61
N LYS A 239 -2.85 -18.79 -7.31
CA LYS A 239 -1.79 -18.42 -8.26
C LYS A 239 -2.10 -17.17 -9.12
N ASN A 240 -3.14 -16.41 -8.77
CA ASN A 240 -3.42 -15.14 -9.43
C ASN A 240 -2.50 -14.02 -8.90
N PRO A 241 -2.15 -13.03 -9.73
CA PRO A 241 -1.46 -11.85 -9.26
C PRO A 241 -2.25 -11.18 -8.14
N ILE A 242 -1.53 -10.72 -7.14
CA ILE A 242 -2.12 -9.98 -6.02
C ILE A 242 -2.08 -8.48 -6.28
N ILE A 243 -2.73 -7.71 -5.44
CA ILE A 243 -2.63 -6.25 -5.39
C ILE A 243 -2.18 -5.82 -4.00
N TYR A 244 -1.58 -4.62 -3.90
CA TYR A 244 -1.54 -3.89 -2.64
C TYR A 244 -2.82 -3.08 -2.51
N ARG A 245 -3.45 -3.11 -1.35
CA ARG A 245 -4.68 -2.39 -1.08
C ARG A 245 -4.77 -2.05 0.40
N ALA A 246 -5.11 -0.79 0.72
CA ALA A 246 -5.45 -0.45 2.09
C ALA A 246 -6.74 -1.15 2.51
N ALA A 247 -6.65 -1.87 3.60
CA ALA A 247 -7.76 -2.59 4.21
C ALA A 247 -7.71 -2.43 5.74
N ASP A 248 -8.88 -2.40 6.34
CA ASP A 248 -9.01 -2.36 7.80
C ASP A 248 -8.81 -3.76 8.35
N GLN A 249 -7.65 -4.02 8.95
CA GLN A 249 -7.18 -5.34 9.34
C GLN A 249 -6.63 -5.35 10.76
N TRP A 250 -6.50 -6.55 11.33
CA TRP A 250 -5.80 -6.76 12.60
C TRP A 250 -4.33 -7.04 12.37
N PHE A 251 -3.48 -6.36 13.14
CA PHE A 251 -2.03 -6.45 13.03
C PHE A 251 -1.38 -6.85 14.35
N ALA A 252 -0.30 -7.62 14.24
CA ALA A 252 0.66 -7.81 15.30
C ALA A 252 1.87 -6.88 15.05
N SER A 253 2.08 -5.94 15.96
CA SER A 253 3.19 -4.98 15.87
C SER A 253 4.53 -5.67 16.06
N VAL A 254 5.48 -5.39 15.19
CA VAL A 254 6.87 -5.83 15.26
C VAL A 254 7.74 -4.84 16.05
N GLU A 255 7.32 -3.57 16.11
CA GLU A 255 8.11 -2.49 16.72
C GLU A 255 8.46 -2.77 18.20
N GLY A 256 7.52 -3.34 18.96
CA GLY A 256 7.73 -3.63 20.38
C GLY A 256 8.87 -4.59 20.72
N PHE A 257 9.35 -5.37 19.74
CA PHE A 257 10.45 -6.32 19.93
C PHE A 257 11.58 -6.23 18.91
N ARG A 258 11.43 -5.46 17.81
CA ARG A 258 12.41 -5.30 16.74
C ARG A 258 13.82 -5.05 17.26
N LYS A 259 13.98 -4.04 18.12
CA LYS A 259 15.28 -3.67 18.68
C LYS A 259 15.92 -4.85 19.44
N LYS A 260 15.16 -5.51 20.30
CA LYS A 260 15.65 -6.67 21.07
C LYS A 260 16.00 -7.86 20.18
N ALA A 261 15.24 -8.06 19.10
CA ALA A 261 15.54 -9.11 18.14
C ALA A 261 16.85 -8.84 17.38
N LEU A 262 17.08 -7.59 16.97
CA LEU A 262 18.34 -7.19 16.32
C LEU A 262 19.53 -7.33 17.27
N GLU A 263 19.41 -6.92 18.52
CA GLU A 263 20.43 -7.10 19.55
C GLU A 263 20.73 -8.63 19.78
N ALA A 264 19.69 -9.46 19.80
CA ALA A 264 19.87 -10.89 19.98
C ALA A 264 20.59 -11.55 18.79
N ILE A 265 20.35 -11.10 17.56
CA ILE A 265 21.03 -11.60 16.36
C ILE A 265 22.56 -11.44 16.48
N GLU A 266 23.05 -10.36 17.07
CA GLU A 266 24.48 -10.08 17.28
C GLU A 266 25.13 -11.05 18.28
N THR A 267 24.35 -11.69 19.14
CA THR A 267 24.87 -12.65 20.15
C THR A 267 24.96 -14.08 19.62
N VAL A 268 24.45 -14.36 18.42
CA VAL A 268 24.41 -15.69 17.81
C VAL A 268 25.62 -15.92 16.92
N LYS A 269 26.23 -17.11 17.00
CA LYS A 269 27.28 -17.51 16.08
C LYS A 269 26.65 -18.11 14.81
N TRP A 270 26.85 -17.44 13.69
CA TRP A 270 26.23 -17.80 12.41
C TRP A 270 27.13 -18.67 11.54
N PHE A 271 26.57 -19.73 10.96
CA PHE A 271 27.21 -20.58 9.96
C PHE A 271 26.23 -20.81 8.79
N PRO A 272 26.55 -20.32 7.58
CA PRO A 272 27.68 -19.45 7.23
C PRO A 272 27.51 -18.02 7.79
N GLU A 273 28.60 -17.26 7.87
CA GLU A 273 28.64 -15.91 8.46
C GLU A 273 27.63 -14.94 7.80
N TRP A 274 27.41 -15.04 6.50
CA TRP A 274 26.45 -14.21 5.78
C TRP A 274 24.99 -14.35 6.28
N GLY A 275 24.69 -15.40 7.03
CA GLY A 275 23.38 -15.62 7.64
C GLY A 275 22.98 -14.52 8.60
N GLU A 276 23.95 -13.92 9.30
CA GLU A 276 23.71 -12.79 10.21
C GLU A 276 23.13 -11.58 9.48
N GLU A 277 23.80 -11.14 8.42
CA GLU A 277 23.33 -9.96 7.66
C GLU A 277 21.94 -10.20 7.05
N ARG A 278 21.72 -11.40 6.53
CA ARG A 278 20.43 -11.78 5.94
C ARG A 278 19.29 -11.72 6.96
N ILE A 279 19.45 -12.34 8.12
CA ILE A 279 18.39 -12.33 9.15
C ILE A 279 18.20 -10.94 9.76
N ARG A 280 19.30 -10.18 9.91
CA ARG A 280 19.26 -8.80 10.38
C ARG A 280 18.39 -7.93 9.46
N LYS A 281 18.61 -7.98 8.15
CA LYS A 281 17.78 -7.26 7.16
C LYS A 281 16.32 -7.71 7.21
N MET A 282 16.06 -9.02 7.24
CA MET A 282 14.69 -9.56 7.34
C MET A 282 13.95 -9.08 8.59
N VAL A 283 14.63 -8.84 9.71
CA VAL A 283 14.02 -8.31 10.94
C VAL A 283 13.92 -6.79 10.91
N ALA A 284 14.94 -6.10 10.39
CA ALA A 284 14.99 -4.64 10.32
C ALA A 284 13.85 -4.10 9.43
N ASP A 285 13.67 -4.70 8.26
CA ASP A 285 12.73 -4.23 7.24
C ASP A 285 11.31 -4.82 7.42
N ARG A 286 11.13 -5.69 8.43
CA ARG A 286 9.84 -6.37 8.66
C ARG A 286 8.76 -5.38 9.07
N GLY A 287 7.70 -5.26 8.26
CA GLY A 287 6.48 -4.55 8.63
C GLY A 287 5.65 -5.29 9.69
N ASP A 288 4.61 -4.63 10.18
CA ASP A 288 3.65 -5.28 11.09
C ASP A 288 2.96 -6.45 10.39
N TRP A 289 2.72 -7.51 11.13
CA TRP A 289 2.12 -8.72 10.60
C TRP A 289 0.60 -8.62 10.57
N CYS A 290 -0.01 -8.61 9.39
CA CYS A 290 -1.46 -8.74 9.22
C CYS A 290 -1.88 -10.15 9.65
N ILE A 291 -2.63 -10.25 10.75
CA ILE A 291 -3.06 -11.52 11.35
C ILE A 291 -4.50 -11.89 11.05
N SER A 292 -5.29 -11.03 10.47
CA SER A 292 -6.68 -11.29 10.08
C SER A 292 -6.78 -11.86 8.66
N ARG A 293 -7.69 -12.82 8.46
CA ARG A 293 -7.97 -13.46 7.17
C ARG A 293 -9.47 -13.58 6.96
N GLN A 294 -9.91 -13.27 5.77
CA GLN A 294 -11.30 -13.39 5.31
C GLN A 294 -11.50 -14.80 4.75
N ARG A 295 -11.56 -15.80 5.64
CA ARG A 295 -11.72 -17.23 5.32
C ARG A 295 -12.80 -17.84 6.20
N THR A 296 -13.41 -18.91 5.70
CA THR A 296 -14.52 -19.59 6.37
C THR A 296 -14.06 -20.70 7.32
N TRP A 297 -12.82 -21.16 7.23
CA TRP A 297 -12.27 -22.22 8.07
C TRP A 297 -10.96 -21.82 8.70
N GLY A 298 -10.91 -21.83 10.02
CA GLY A 298 -9.78 -21.46 10.86
C GLY A 298 -10.22 -21.04 12.24
N VAL A 299 -9.26 -20.58 13.09
CA VAL A 299 -9.55 -20.06 14.41
C VAL A 299 -10.07 -18.62 14.32
N PRO A 300 -11.30 -18.33 14.75
CA PRO A 300 -11.87 -17.00 14.68
C PRO A 300 -11.13 -16.01 15.60
N LEU A 301 -11.08 -14.75 15.21
CA LEU A 301 -10.66 -13.66 16.07
C LEU A 301 -11.77 -13.39 17.11
N PRO A 302 -11.50 -13.59 18.43
CA PRO A 302 -12.53 -13.51 19.46
C PRO A 302 -12.82 -12.06 19.87
N ILE A 303 -13.24 -11.24 18.90
CA ILE A 303 -13.40 -9.79 19.03
C ILE A 303 -14.86 -9.43 18.76
N PHE A 304 -15.35 -8.44 19.50
CA PHE A 304 -16.68 -7.87 19.32
C PHE A 304 -16.56 -6.39 18.97
N TYR A 305 -17.59 -5.87 18.32
CA TYR A 305 -17.68 -4.45 17.98
C TYR A 305 -19.02 -3.88 18.42
N ASP A 306 -18.98 -2.70 18.99
CA ASP A 306 -20.17 -1.86 19.23
C ASP A 306 -20.75 -1.46 17.86
N LYS A 307 -22.03 -1.74 17.62
CA LYS A 307 -22.70 -1.47 16.33
C LYS A 307 -22.79 0.00 15.99
N GLU A 308 -22.93 0.85 16.99
CA GLU A 308 -23.10 2.29 16.79
C GLU A 308 -21.76 2.99 16.48
N THR A 309 -20.72 2.65 17.24
CA THR A 309 -19.43 3.32 17.16
C THR A 309 -18.41 2.59 16.30
N GLY A 310 -18.64 1.32 15.98
CA GLY A 310 -17.67 0.44 15.32
C GLY A 310 -16.44 0.13 16.19
N LYS A 311 -16.43 0.57 17.44
CA LYS A 311 -15.29 0.38 18.35
C LYS A 311 -15.22 -1.06 18.83
N GLU A 312 -13.99 -1.59 18.86
CA GLU A 312 -13.71 -2.92 19.38
C GLU A 312 -13.97 -3.03 20.87
N TYR A 313 -14.57 -4.15 21.27
CA TYR A 313 -14.74 -4.57 22.63
C TYR A 313 -13.92 -5.84 22.88
N ILE A 314 -12.80 -5.66 23.55
CA ILE A 314 -11.86 -6.71 23.93
C ILE A 314 -11.48 -6.47 25.38
N THR A 315 -11.91 -7.35 26.28
CA THR A 315 -11.57 -7.32 27.70
C THR A 315 -11.05 -8.67 28.13
N LYS A 316 -10.45 -8.72 29.31
CA LYS A 316 -10.02 -9.99 29.91
C LYS A 316 -11.22 -10.93 30.10
N GLU A 317 -12.34 -10.38 30.55
CA GLU A 317 -13.59 -11.09 30.80
C GLU A 317 -14.19 -11.65 29.50
N SER A 318 -14.21 -10.85 28.41
CA SER A 318 -14.69 -11.32 27.10
C SER A 318 -13.83 -12.46 26.55
N MET A 319 -12.50 -12.34 26.70
CA MET A 319 -11.56 -13.37 26.25
C MET A 319 -11.67 -14.67 27.05
N GLU A 320 -11.79 -14.59 28.40
CA GLU A 320 -11.96 -15.78 29.25
C GLU A 320 -13.31 -16.46 28.98
N LYS A 321 -14.38 -15.71 28.76
CA LYS A 321 -15.70 -16.28 28.39
C LYS A 321 -15.65 -17.05 27.09
N VAL A 322 -15.07 -16.46 26.04
CA VAL A 322 -14.92 -17.13 24.74
C VAL A 322 -14.02 -18.36 24.85
N LYS A 323 -12.88 -18.26 25.57
CA LYS A 323 -11.96 -19.36 25.84
C LYS A 323 -12.66 -20.53 26.53
N GLU A 324 -13.50 -20.25 27.54
CA GLU A 324 -14.27 -21.29 28.25
C GLU A 324 -15.23 -22.02 27.32
N ILE A 325 -15.98 -21.27 26.49
CA ILE A 325 -16.94 -21.83 25.54
C ILE A 325 -16.22 -22.67 24.48
N VAL A 326 -15.19 -22.10 23.85
CA VAL A 326 -14.42 -22.80 22.82
C VAL A 326 -13.68 -24.01 23.38
N GLY A 327 -13.20 -23.96 24.61
CA GLY A 327 -12.57 -25.08 25.31
C GLY A 327 -13.52 -26.27 25.53
N LYS A 328 -14.82 -26.02 25.67
CA LYS A 328 -15.84 -27.07 25.87
C LYS A 328 -16.46 -27.56 24.58
N GLU A 329 -16.71 -26.66 23.63
CA GLU A 329 -17.55 -26.89 22.46
C GLU A 329 -16.80 -26.81 21.11
N GLY A 330 -15.52 -26.42 21.15
CA GLY A 330 -14.70 -26.20 19.96
C GLY A 330 -14.91 -24.82 19.32
N THR A 331 -14.13 -24.52 18.29
CA THR A 331 -14.14 -23.21 17.61
C THR A 331 -15.44 -22.91 16.85
N ASN A 332 -16.21 -23.95 16.47
CA ASN A 332 -17.49 -23.78 15.80
C ASN A 332 -18.50 -23.00 16.67
N ALA A 333 -18.38 -23.08 17.98
CA ALA A 333 -19.21 -22.32 18.91
C ALA A 333 -19.21 -20.81 18.62
N TRP A 334 -18.13 -20.26 18.08
CA TRP A 334 -18.06 -18.86 17.66
C TRP A 334 -19.08 -18.51 16.57
N TYR A 335 -19.32 -19.42 15.64
CA TYR A 335 -20.25 -19.23 14.53
C TYR A 335 -21.69 -19.60 14.91
N GLU A 336 -21.87 -20.65 15.69
CA GLU A 336 -23.17 -21.21 16.05
C GLU A 336 -23.90 -20.42 17.14
N LYS A 337 -23.16 -19.84 18.08
CA LYS A 337 -23.75 -19.08 19.19
C LYS A 337 -24.01 -17.62 18.82
N SER A 338 -25.06 -17.06 19.45
CA SER A 338 -25.34 -15.63 19.33
C SER A 338 -24.32 -14.77 20.11
N VAL A 339 -24.29 -13.49 19.82
CA VAL A 339 -23.42 -12.51 20.53
C VAL A 339 -23.76 -12.51 22.02
N GLU A 340 -25.03 -12.59 22.38
CA GLU A 340 -25.51 -12.57 23.76
C GLU A 340 -24.99 -13.79 24.56
N GLN A 341 -24.80 -14.92 23.90
CA GLN A 341 -24.25 -16.13 24.55
C GLN A 341 -22.73 -16.08 24.72
N LEU A 342 -22.04 -15.37 23.82
CA LEU A 342 -20.58 -15.28 23.80
C LEU A 342 -20.05 -14.14 24.66
N LEU A 343 -20.79 -13.03 24.78
CA LEU A 343 -20.39 -11.89 25.61
C LEU A 343 -20.64 -12.15 27.09
N PRO A 344 -19.71 -11.73 27.98
CA PRO A 344 -19.92 -11.76 29.41
C PRO A 344 -20.96 -10.71 29.86
N ASP A 345 -21.51 -10.88 31.09
CA ASP A 345 -22.53 -9.95 31.60
C ASP A 345 -21.95 -8.59 31.98
N GLU A 346 -20.66 -8.51 32.19
CA GLU A 346 -19.93 -7.27 32.49
C GLU A 346 -20.11 -6.19 31.40
N VAL A 347 -20.39 -6.60 30.16
CA VAL A 347 -20.66 -5.63 29.07
C VAL A 347 -21.88 -4.77 29.37
N LEU A 348 -22.85 -5.29 30.15
CA LEU A 348 -24.07 -4.55 30.52
C LEU A 348 -23.76 -3.35 31.44
N THR A 349 -22.63 -3.37 32.14
CA THR A 349 -22.18 -2.24 32.97
C THR A 349 -21.83 -1.00 32.15
N LEU A 350 -21.63 -1.17 30.83
CA LEU A 350 -21.41 -0.08 29.89
C LEU A 350 -22.72 0.61 29.44
N GLY A 351 -23.88 0.15 29.95
CA GLY A 351 -25.19 0.75 29.67
C GLY A 351 -25.78 0.37 28.32
N LYS A 352 -25.21 -0.64 27.65
CA LYS A 352 -25.72 -1.15 26.36
C LYS A 352 -26.07 -2.64 26.45
N PRO A 353 -27.18 -3.10 25.84
CA PRO A 353 -27.49 -4.53 25.77
C PRO A 353 -26.49 -5.27 24.88
N LYS A 354 -26.29 -6.55 25.12
CA LYS A 354 -25.38 -7.40 24.31
C LYS A 354 -25.78 -7.46 22.85
N SER A 355 -27.07 -7.29 22.52
CA SER A 355 -27.58 -7.22 21.15
C SER A 355 -27.04 -6.04 20.32
N GLU A 356 -26.51 -5.00 20.99
CA GLU A 356 -25.87 -3.85 20.31
C GLU A 356 -24.41 -4.12 19.89
N TYR A 357 -23.94 -5.34 20.03
CA TYR A 357 -22.62 -5.76 19.58
C TYR A 357 -22.72 -6.76 18.42
N VAL A 358 -21.64 -6.80 17.59
CA VAL A 358 -21.44 -7.80 16.54
C VAL A 358 -20.13 -8.52 16.76
N LYS A 359 -20.04 -9.75 16.25
CA LYS A 359 -18.81 -10.56 16.27
C LYS A 359 -17.92 -10.20 15.09
N GLU A 360 -16.60 -10.31 15.29
CA GLU A 360 -15.66 -10.37 14.17
C GLU A 360 -15.93 -11.63 13.33
N THR A 361 -15.78 -11.49 12.02
CA THR A 361 -15.95 -12.58 11.06
C THR A 361 -14.63 -13.14 10.55
N ASP A 362 -13.54 -12.40 10.72
CA ASP A 362 -12.22 -12.82 10.29
C ASP A 362 -11.64 -13.91 11.19
N ILE A 363 -10.84 -14.76 10.59
CA ILE A 363 -10.06 -15.78 11.30
C ILE A 363 -8.60 -15.35 11.46
N MET A 364 -7.90 -16.00 12.37
CA MET A 364 -6.47 -15.78 12.56
C MET A 364 -5.65 -16.38 11.42
N ASP A 365 -4.52 -15.75 11.12
CA ASP A 365 -3.47 -16.32 10.30
C ASP A 365 -3.00 -17.65 10.92
N VAL A 366 -2.91 -18.69 10.12
CA VAL A 366 -2.53 -20.05 10.57
C VAL A 366 -1.14 -20.09 11.22
N TRP A 367 -0.22 -19.24 10.82
CA TRP A 367 1.11 -19.15 11.44
C TRP A 367 1.07 -18.49 12.81
N PHE A 368 0.08 -17.63 13.06
CA PHE A 368 -0.17 -17.07 14.39
C PHE A 368 -0.68 -18.15 15.35
N ASP A 369 -1.57 -19.03 14.91
CA ASP A 369 -2.06 -20.17 15.69
C ASP A 369 -0.95 -21.19 15.96
N SER A 370 -0.15 -21.53 14.95
CA SER A 370 0.92 -22.54 15.03
C SER A 370 1.99 -22.18 16.05
N ARG A 371 2.29 -20.91 16.28
CA ARG A 371 3.29 -20.49 17.29
C ARG A 371 2.92 -20.80 18.73
N LYS A 372 1.64 -20.99 19.05
CA LYS A 372 1.24 -21.40 20.41
C LYS A 372 1.56 -22.88 20.71
N HIS A 373 1.71 -23.72 19.68
CA HIS A 373 2.11 -25.12 19.90
C HIS A 373 3.53 -25.29 20.44
N THR A 374 4.45 -24.40 20.09
CA THR A 374 5.85 -24.47 20.56
C THR A 374 6.01 -24.18 22.05
N SER A 375 5.08 -23.45 22.68
CA SER A 375 5.12 -23.16 24.12
C SER A 375 4.46 -24.25 24.99
N ILE A 376 3.86 -25.29 24.39
CA ILE A 376 3.23 -26.42 25.08
C ILE A 376 4.19 -27.62 25.12
N CYS A 377 5.21 -27.61 24.28
CA CYS A 377 6.20 -28.71 24.18
C CYS A 377 7.50 -28.45 24.95
N ASN A 378 7.58 -27.42 25.78
CA ASN A 378 8.71 -27.14 26.68
C ASN A 378 8.27 -27.21 28.15
#